data_5a7403d57d9e63703525d6901fec4577
#
_entry.id   5a7403d57d9e63703525d6901fec4577
#
_cell.length_a   1.000
_cell.length_b   1.000
_cell.length_c   1.000
_cell.angle_alpha   90.00
_cell.angle_beta   90.00
_cell.angle_gamma   90.00
#
_symmetry.space_group_name_H-M   'P 1'
#
loop_
_entity.id
_entity.type
_entity.pdbx_description
1 polymer ?
#
loop_
_entity_poly.entity_id
_entity_poly.type
_entity_poly.pdbx_seq_one_letter_code
_entity_poly.pdbx_strand_id
1 'polypeptide(L)'
;RTGSQGKIHLYGEWRLESIRAAGWAILVEGESDTQSLWYMGLPAIGVAGATLFKPEQVELLQGLKLYVHKEPDQGGDTFTAKIYKCLRDGEFTGTVYRWDCAHLDAKDPSDVYLAHGQEDGGNMIRDALAAAELIDLEKELLPEVIPGAPAILRQPEAWIYSESGISSIDPKTMTPTCVCRTPIILTQRLKSIETGEEKMEVAFKRDGQWTTAIYPRDAVFSSRGILDLSRLGCTVTSENARQVVKFLGAL
;
A
#
# COMPACT_ATOMS: atom_id res chain seq x y z
N ARG A 1 30.76 9.01 7.74
CA ARG A 1 29.43 9.65 7.68
C ARG A 1 28.75 9.44 9.02
N THR A 2 28.75 10.47 9.85
CA THR A 2 27.90 10.55 11.02
C THR A 2 26.47 10.70 10.55
N GLY A 3 25.64 9.67 10.73
CA GLY A 3 24.23 9.76 10.45
C GLY A 3 23.59 10.85 11.31
N SER A 4 23.07 11.90 10.70
CA SER A 4 22.31 12.90 11.43
C SER A 4 21.03 12.23 11.95
N GLN A 5 20.82 12.23 13.25
CA GLN A 5 19.55 11.87 13.88
C GLN A 5 18.52 13.02 13.71
N GLY A 6 18.51 13.69 12.56
CA GLY A 6 17.58 14.76 12.25
C GLY A 6 16.17 14.23 11.99
N LYS A 7 15.16 14.98 12.43
CA LYS A 7 13.76 14.75 12.06
C LYS A 7 13.65 14.83 10.53
N ILE A 8 13.03 13.84 9.90
CA ILE A 8 12.79 13.87 8.45
C ILE A 8 11.66 14.88 8.21
N HIS A 9 11.95 15.93 7.45
CA HIS A 9 11.01 16.97 7.05
C HIS A 9 10.45 16.71 5.65
N LEU A 10 9.25 17.22 5.40
CA LEU A 10 8.71 17.29 4.04
C LEU A 10 9.46 18.35 3.25
N TYR A 11 9.78 18.04 2.00
CA TYR A 11 10.40 19.03 1.11
C TYR A 11 9.37 20.08 0.71
N GLY A 12 9.64 21.34 1.00
CA GLY A 12 8.70 22.44 0.82
C GLY A 12 7.86 22.77 2.07
N GLU A 13 8.17 22.23 3.24
CA GLU A 13 7.47 22.55 4.51
C GLU A 13 7.45 24.05 4.79
N TRP A 14 8.47 24.80 4.40
CA TRP A 14 8.50 26.27 4.51
C TRP A 14 7.49 27.01 3.62
N ARG A 15 6.81 26.32 2.69
CA ARG A 15 5.73 26.85 1.84
C ARG A 15 4.33 26.55 2.36
N LEU A 16 4.21 25.91 3.50
CA LEU A 16 2.90 25.48 4.04
C LEU A 16 1.91 26.63 4.21
N GLU A 17 2.37 27.85 4.54
CA GLU A 17 1.49 29.00 4.64
C GLU A 17 0.80 29.32 3.29
N SER A 18 1.57 29.38 2.21
CA SER A 18 1.04 29.61 0.87
C SER A 18 0.18 28.44 0.37
N ILE A 19 0.53 27.21 0.72
CA ILE A 19 -0.22 26.01 0.39
C ILE A 19 -1.58 26.02 1.11
N ARG A 20 -1.60 26.35 2.39
CA ARG A 20 -2.85 26.50 3.16
C ARG A 20 -3.75 27.61 2.62
N ALA A 21 -3.15 28.73 2.18
CA ALA A 21 -3.90 29.79 1.51
C ALA A 21 -4.51 29.32 0.17
N ALA A 22 -3.83 28.43 -0.57
CA ALA A 22 -4.36 27.82 -1.78
C ALA A 22 -5.44 26.76 -1.49
N GLY A 23 -5.44 26.15 -0.32
CA GLY A 23 -6.37 25.11 0.11
C GLY A 23 -6.08 23.70 -0.44
N TRP A 24 -5.01 23.55 -1.21
CA TRP A 24 -4.65 22.27 -1.83
C TRP A 24 -3.15 22.13 -2.08
N ALA A 25 -2.68 20.90 -2.27
CA ALA A 25 -1.29 20.61 -2.65
C ALA A 25 -1.18 19.34 -3.48
N ILE A 26 -0.11 19.27 -4.29
CA ILE A 26 0.34 18.06 -4.96
C ILE A 26 1.40 17.39 -4.08
N LEU A 27 1.24 16.11 -3.76
CA LEU A 27 2.25 15.28 -3.13
C LEU A 27 2.99 14.46 -4.19
N VAL A 28 4.30 14.58 -4.21
CA VAL A 28 5.19 13.85 -5.13
C VAL A 28 6.34 13.19 -4.38
N GLU A 29 6.96 12.18 -4.98
CA GLU A 29 8.20 11.63 -4.49
C GLU A 29 9.39 12.47 -4.97
N GLY A 30 10.22 12.93 -4.03
CA GLY A 30 11.46 13.61 -4.34
C GLY A 30 11.36 15.12 -4.50
N GLU A 31 12.54 15.72 -4.71
CA GLU A 31 12.73 17.17 -4.75
C GLU A 31 12.56 17.75 -6.16
N SER A 32 13.00 17.01 -7.20
CA SER A 32 12.96 17.48 -8.59
C SER A 32 11.54 17.77 -9.06
N ASP A 33 10.63 16.84 -8.82
CA ASP A 33 9.22 17.01 -9.20
C ASP A 33 8.56 18.13 -8.43
N THR A 34 8.88 18.23 -7.14
CA THR A 34 8.40 19.34 -6.31
C THR A 34 8.83 20.68 -6.86
N GLN A 35 10.11 20.82 -7.26
CA GLN A 35 10.63 22.05 -7.83
C GLN A 35 10.00 22.35 -9.19
N SER A 36 9.87 21.36 -10.06
CA SER A 36 9.23 21.51 -11.38
C SER A 36 7.78 22.01 -11.25
N LEU A 37 7.02 21.46 -10.28
CA LEU A 37 5.68 21.92 -9.98
C LEU A 37 5.67 23.37 -9.47
N TRP A 38 6.62 23.76 -8.63
CA TRP A 38 6.73 25.17 -8.20
C TRP A 38 7.07 26.10 -9.34
N TYR A 39 7.97 25.72 -10.27
CA TYR A 39 8.26 26.51 -11.46
C TYR A 39 7.03 26.66 -12.36
N MET A 40 6.16 25.65 -12.42
CA MET A 40 4.88 25.69 -13.10
C MET A 40 3.76 26.42 -12.30
N GLY A 41 4.10 27.04 -11.15
CA GLY A 41 3.16 27.81 -10.34
C GLY A 41 2.13 26.96 -9.60
N LEU A 42 2.46 25.70 -9.29
CA LEU A 42 1.58 24.77 -8.62
C LEU A 42 2.04 24.54 -7.16
N PRO A 43 1.11 24.49 -6.19
CA PRO A 43 1.45 24.18 -4.80
C PRO A 43 1.82 22.70 -4.67
N ALA A 44 3.03 22.40 -4.24
CA ALA A 44 3.54 21.05 -4.11
C ALA A 44 4.34 20.83 -2.84
N ILE A 45 4.33 19.60 -2.37
CA ILE A 45 5.13 19.09 -1.26
C ILE A 45 5.81 17.80 -1.70
N GLY A 46 7.11 17.69 -1.45
CA GLY A 46 7.89 16.49 -1.74
C GLY A 46 8.08 15.62 -0.50
N VAL A 47 8.01 14.34 -0.71
CA VAL A 47 8.40 13.31 0.26
C VAL A 47 9.78 12.79 -0.14
N ALA A 48 10.72 12.76 0.78
CA ALA A 48 12.14 12.45 0.49
C ALA A 48 12.40 10.97 0.11
N GLY A 49 11.37 10.21 -0.26
CA GLY A 49 11.41 8.81 -0.69
C GLY A 49 10.14 8.07 -0.33
N ALA A 50 9.78 7.07 -1.12
CA ALA A 50 8.51 6.34 -1.07
C ALA A 50 8.08 5.88 0.34
N THR A 51 9.02 5.62 1.23
CA THR A 51 8.74 5.04 2.56
C THR A 51 8.93 6.00 3.73
N LEU A 52 9.34 7.24 3.47
CA LEU A 52 9.75 8.18 4.52
C LEU A 52 8.62 9.08 5.05
N PHE A 53 7.45 9.04 4.44
CA PHE A 53 6.27 9.73 4.97
C PHE A 53 5.77 9.04 6.24
N LYS A 54 5.43 9.84 7.25
CA LYS A 54 5.03 9.36 8.58
C LYS A 54 3.69 9.94 9.02
N PRO A 55 2.90 9.21 9.85
CA PRO A 55 1.62 9.71 10.36
C PRO A 55 1.72 11.07 11.09
N GLU A 56 2.84 11.33 11.78
CA GLU A 56 3.03 12.61 12.50
C GLU A 56 3.15 13.81 11.55
N GLN A 57 3.47 13.60 10.26
CA GLN A 57 3.54 14.66 9.26
C GLN A 57 2.16 15.01 8.67
N VAL A 58 1.16 14.16 8.90
CA VAL A 58 -0.21 14.37 8.40
C VAL A 58 -0.84 15.61 9.00
N GLU A 59 -0.50 15.96 10.25
CA GLU A 59 -0.99 17.18 10.90
C GLU A 59 -0.65 18.45 10.11
N LEU A 60 0.49 18.48 9.43
CA LEU A 60 0.90 19.60 8.57
C LEU A 60 -0.02 19.81 7.37
N LEU A 61 -0.72 18.76 6.96
CA LEU A 61 -1.53 18.69 5.74
C LEU A 61 -3.04 18.69 6.02
N GLN A 62 -3.46 18.72 7.30
CA GLN A 62 -4.86 18.64 7.68
C GLN A 62 -5.74 19.66 6.96
N GLY A 63 -6.91 19.19 6.52
CA GLY A 63 -7.93 20.01 5.85
C GLY A 63 -7.62 20.40 4.40
N LEU A 64 -6.45 20.03 3.87
CA LEU A 64 -6.11 20.31 2.48
C LEU A 64 -6.80 19.35 1.52
N LYS A 65 -6.97 19.76 0.28
CA LYS A 65 -7.22 18.89 -0.86
C LYS A 65 -5.87 18.40 -1.39
N LEU A 66 -5.58 17.11 -1.27
CA LEU A 66 -4.31 16.51 -1.69
C LEU A 66 -4.44 15.78 -3.01
N TYR A 67 -3.50 16.00 -3.91
CA TYR A 67 -3.33 15.28 -5.15
C TYR A 67 -2.05 14.46 -5.08
N VAL A 68 -2.16 13.16 -4.88
CA VAL A 68 -1.01 12.26 -4.77
C VAL A 68 -0.63 11.77 -6.16
N HIS A 69 0.58 12.09 -6.59
CA HIS A 69 1.13 11.64 -7.86
C HIS A 69 1.50 10.16 -7.79
N LYS A 70 1.10 9.40 -8.79
CA LYS A 70 1.47 7.99 -8.94
C LYS A 70 2.34 7.83 -10.18
N GLU A 71 3.61 7.50 -9.99
CA GLU A 71 4.47 7.08 -11.09
C GLU A 71 4.02 5.73 -11.68
N PRO A 72 4.29 5.46 -12.98
CA PRO A 72 3.82 4.26 -13.68
C PRO A 72 4.63 3.00 -13.37
N ASP A 73 5.32 2.95 -12.25
CA ASP A 73 6.17 1.85 -11.83
C ASP A 73 5.84 1.35 -10.41
N GLN A 74 6.52 0.29 -9.96
CA GLN A 74 6.34 -0.27 -8.64
C GLN A 74 6.70 0.72 -7.50
N GLY A 75 7.59 1.67 -7.77
CA GLY A 75 7.91 2.77 -6.85
C GLY A 75 6.68 3.62 -6.57
N GLY A 76 5.96 4.01 -7.64
CA GLY A 76 4.71 4.76 -7.55
C GLY A 76 3.60 4.01 -6.79
N ASP A 77 3.48 2.69 -6.97
CA ASP A 77 2.56 1.87 -6.17
C ASP A 77 2.93 1.89 -4.70
N THR A 78 4.21 1.73 -4.39
CA THR A 78 4.73 1.76 -3.00
C THR A 78 4.53 3.12 -2.36
N PHE A 79 4.82 4.19 -3.10
CA PHE A 79 4.65 5.57 -2.64
C PHE A 79 3.20 5.88 -2.29
N THR A 80 2.27 5.64 -3.22
CA THR A 80 0.84 5.91 -3.00
C THR A 80 0.27 5.10 -1.85
N ALA A 81 0.55 3.81 -1.78
CA ALA A 81 0.11 2.95 -0.68
C ALA A 81 0.61 3.44 0.68
N LYS A 82 1.88 3.88 0.75
CA LYS A 82 2.46 4.43 1.98
C LYS A 82 1.82 5.75 2.38
N ILE A 83 1.59 6.66 1.42
CA ILE A 83 0.91 7.93 1.67
C ILE A 83 -0.50 7.68 2.22
N TYR A 84 -1.31 6.86 1.54
CA TYR A 84 -2.69 6.57 1.95
C TYR A 84 -2.74 5.94 3.35
N LYS A 85 -1.85 4.98 3.64
CA LYS A 85 -1.74 4.39 4.97
C LYS A 85 -1.45 5.44 6.03
N CYS A 86 -0.48 6.32 5.80
CA CYS A 86 -0.12 7.36 6.76
C CYS A 86 -1.22 8.40 6.93
N LEU A 87 -1.91 8.79 5.84
CA LEU A 87 -3.03 9.72 5.90
C LEU A 87 -4.18 9.14 6.74
N ARG A 88 -4.52 7.87 6.57
CA ARG A 88 -5.52 7.20 7.41
C ARG A 88 -5.07 7.09 8.86
N ASP A 89 -3.85 6.56 9.10
CA ASP A 89 -3.31 6.34 10.44
C ASP A 89 -3.11 7.67 11.22
N GLY A 90 -2.93 8.79 10.50
CA GLY A 90 -2.85 10.15 11.04
C GLY A 90 -4.19 10.89 11.04
N GLU A 91 -5.31 10.18 10.84
CA GLU A 91 -6.68 10.74 10.89
C GLU A 91 -6.86 11.99 10.00
N PHE A 92 -6.41 11.90 8.75
CA PHE A 92 -6.49 13.01 7.79
C PHE A 92 -7.94 13.40 7.49
N THR A 93 -8.25 14.69 7.60
CA THR A 93 -9.62 15.22 7.45
C THR A 93 -9.92 15.88 6.11
N GLY A 94 -8.91 15.98 5.23
CA GLY A 94 -9.09 16.56 3.88
C GLY A 94 -9.59 15.54 2.85
N THR A 95 -9.51 15.92 1.58
CA THR A 95 -9.82 15.03 0.46
C THR A 95 -8.56 14.60 -0.26
N VAL A 96 -8.51 13.37 -0.73
CA VAL A 96 -7.35 12.79 -1.42
C VAL A 96 -7.73 12.38 -2.83
N TYR A 97 -6.90 12.75 -3.79
CA TYR A 97 -7.03 12.36 -5.19
C TYR A 97 -5.76 11.69 -5.66
N ARG A 98 -5.89 10.71 -6.54
CA ARG A 98 -4.80 10.08 -7.28
C ARG A 98 -4.75 10.63 -8.68
N TRP A 99 -3.56 10.93 -9.18
CA TRP A 99 -3.33 11.37 -10.55
C TRP A 99 -1.98 10.87 -11.06
N ASP A 100 -1.79 10.85 -12.37
CA ASP A 100 -0.54 10.49 -13.04
C ASP A 100 -0.30 11.34 -14.28
N CYS A 101 0.87 11.18 -14.88
CA CYS A 101 1.27 11.85 -16.11
C CYS A 101 1.12 10.97 -17.37
N ALA A 102 0.53 9.78 -17.29
CA ALA A 102 0.52 8.81 -18.39
C ALA A 102 -0.12 9.36 -19.68
N HIS A 103 -1.19 10.15 -19.57
CA HIS A 103 -1.86 10.77 -20.72
C HIS A 103 -1.16 12.03 -21.24
N LEU A 104 -0.08 12.47 -20.59
CA LEU A 104 0.77 13.58 -20.99
C LEU A 104 2.04 13.10 -21.70
N ASP A 105 2.15 11.80 -21.98
CA ASP A 105 3.34 11.15 -22.54
C ASP A 105 4.62 11.44 -21.73
N ALA A 106 4.46 11.50 -20.39
CA ALA A 106 5.48 11.81 -19.42
C ALA A 106 5.42 10.82 -18.24
N LYS A 107 6.55 10.54 -17.60
CA LYS A 107 6.60 9.69 -16.41
C LYS A 107 6.19 10.47 -15.16
N ASP A 108 6.67 11.71 -15.06
CA ASP A 108 6.59 12.52 -13.87
C ASP A 108 6.45 14.02 -14.21
N PRO A 109 6.18 14.89 -13.20
CA PRO A 109 6.09 16.33 -13.41
C PRO A 109 7.35 16.99 -13.95
N SER A 110 8.52 16.45 -13.68
CA SER A 110 9.78 17.00 -14.21
C SER A 110 9.88 16.79 -15.72
N ASP A 111 9.45 15.63 -16.22
CA ASP A 111 9.38 15.35 -17.66
C ASP A 111 8.42 16.33 -18.35
N VAL A 112 7.24 16.59 -17.75
CA VAL A 112 6.27 17.55 -18.29
C VAL A 112 6.89 18.96 -18.36
N TYR A 113 7.58 19.40 -17.31
CA TYR A 113 8.23 20.70 -17.27
C TYR A 113 9.33 20.82 -18.33
N LEU A 114 10.15 19.78 -18.49
CA LEU A 114 11.24 19.77 -19.47
C LEU A 114 10.72 19.79 -20.90
N ALA A 115 9.61 19.12 -21.18
CA ALA A 115 9.05 19.05 -22.53
C ALA A 115 8.24 20.30 -22.91
N HIS A 116 7.52 20.92 -21.97
CA HIS A 116 6.50 21.93 -22.25
C HIS A 116 6.75 23.28 -21.56
N GLY A 117 7.71 23.36 -20.63
CA GLY A 117 8.03 24.58 -19.91
C GLY A 117 7.02 24.96 -18.84
N GLN A 118 7.11 26.23 -18.41
CA GLN A 118 6.40 26.69 -17.22
C GLN A 118 4.88 26.79 -17.45
N GLU A 119 4.45 27.49 -18.50
CA GLU A 119 3.05 27.86 -18.73
C GLU A 119 2.25 26.67 -19.28
N ASP A 120 2.71 26.10 -20.38
CA ASP A 120 2.01 24.98 -21.02
C ASP A 120 2.02 23.74 -20.14
N GLY A 121 3.18 23.39 -19.55
CA GLY A 121 3.29 22.30 -18.61
C GLY A 121 2.38 22.49 -17.39
N GLY A 122 2.31 23.70 -16.85
CA GLY A 122 1.43 24.02 -15.73
C GLY A 122 -0.05 23.86 -16.06
N ASN A 123 -0.46 24.22 -17.28
CA ASN A 123 -1.83 24.02 -17.75
C ASN A 123 -2.16 22.54 -17.95
N MET A 124 -1.26 21.78 -18.57
CA MET A 124 -1.40 20.33 -18.74
C MET A 124 -1.56 19.60 -17.41
N ILE A 125 -0.75 19.96 -16.40
CA ILE A 125 -0.89 19.37 -15.05
C ILE A 125 -2.25 19.75 -14.43
N ARG A 126 -2.72 21.01 -14.55
CA ARG A 126 -4.07 21.40 -14.04
C ARG A 126 -5.19 20.60 -14.68
N ASP A 127 -5.11 20.33 -15.98
CA ASP A 127 -6.08 19.50 -16.68
C ASP A 127 -6.04 18.05 -16.19
N ALA A 128 -4.85 17.51 -15.94
CA ALA A 128 -4.66 16.19 -15.34
C ALA A 128 -5.28 16.12 -13.92
N LEU A 129 -5.06 17.15 -13.11
CA LEU A 129 -5.64 17.21 -11.76
C LEU A 129 -7.18 17.35 -11.79
N ALA A 130 -7.75 17.96 -12.82
CA ALA A 130 -9.20 18.04 -12.99
C ALA A 130 -9.84 16.68 -13.26
N ALA A 131 -9.08 15.75 -13.86
CA ALA A 131 -9.48 14.36 -14.13
C ALA A 131 -9.06 13.37 -13.03
N ALA A 132 -8.44 13.84 -11.95
CA ALA A 132 -7.90 13.00 -10.89
C ALA A 132 -8.98 12.19 -10.17
N GLU A 133 -8.66 10.96 -9.83
CA GLU A 133 -9.55 10.03 -9.16
C GLU A 133 -9.64 10.33 -7.65
N LEU A 134 -10.87 10.47 -7.15
CA LEU A 134 -11.11 10.61 -5.70
C LEU A 134 -10.82 9.29 -5.00
N ILE A 135 -9.98 9.32 -3.97
CA ILE A 135 -9.58 8.16 -3.18
C ILE A 135 -10.37 8.13 -1.86
N ASP A 136 -11.03 7.01 -1.63
CA ASP A 136 -11.58 6.65 -0.34
C ASP A 136 -10.51 5.87 0.44
N LEU A 137 -9.86 6.55 1.39
CA LEU A 137 -8.74 5.97 2.14
C LEU A 137 -9.10 4.68 2.88
N GLU A 138 -10.34 4.51 3.30
CA GLU A 138 -10.79 3.29 3.96
C GLU A 138 -10.89 2.13 2.97
N LYS A 139 -11.41 2.38 1.78
CA LYS A 139 -11.54 1.35 0.73
C LYS A 139 -10.22 1.00 0.07
N GLU A 140 -9.38 2.00 -0.21
CA GLU A 140 -8.08 1.79 -0.87
C GLU A 140 -7.13 0.92 -0.04
N LEU A 141 -7.31 0.94 1.27
CA LEU A 141 -6.51 0.14 2.22
C LEU A 141 -7.21 -1.14 2.67
N LEU A 142 -8.42 -1.41 2.18
CA LEU A 142 -9.02 -2.73 2.36
C LEU A 142 -8.20 -3.76 1.56
N PRO A 143 -8.03 -4.96 2.12
CA PRO A 143 -7.43 -6.05 1.36
C PRO A 143 -8.20 -6.24 0.05
N GLU A 144 -7.46 -6.51 -1.03
CA GLU A 144 -8.08 -6.89 -2.29
C GLU A 144 -9.11 -7.98 -2.04
N VAL A 145 -10.38 -7.68 -2.37
CA VAL A 145 -11.45 -8.66 -2.20
C VAL A 145 -11.29 -9.71 -3.27
N ILE A 146 -10.71 -10.85 -2.90
CA ILE A 146 -10.63 -11.99 -3.82
C ILE A 146 -12.05 -12.52 -4.03
N PRO A 147 -12.57 -12.52 -5.27
CA PRO A 147 -13.93 -12.95 -5.54
C PRO A 147 -14.24 -14.33 -4.94
N GLY A 148 -15.32 -14.41 -4.16
CA GLY A 148 -15.75 -15.62 -3.47
C GLY A 148 -14.90 -16.01 -2.25
N ALA A 149 -13.93 -15.20 -1.84
CA ALA A 149 -13.16 -15.45 -0.63
C ALA A 149 -14.03 -15.30 0.61
N PRO A 150 -13.87 -16.19 1.62
CA PRO A 150 -14.37 -15.93 2.95
C PRO A 150 -13.79 -14.62 3.51
N ALA A 151 -14.57 -13.89 4.31
CA ALA A 151 -14.14 -12.62 4.87
C ALA A 151 -12.88 -12.79 5.72
N ILE A 152 -11.87 -11.96 5.46
CA ILE A 152 -10.71 -11.80 6.34
C ILE A 152 -11.06 -10.75 7.38
N LEU A 153 -10.79 -11.04 8.65
CA LEU A 153 -11.06 -10.12 9.75
C LEU A 153 -10.10 -8.93 9.75
N ARG A 154 -8.85 -9.14 9.33
CA ARG A 154 -7.80 -8.11 9.27
C ARG A 154 -6.71 -8.53 8.31
N GLN A 155 -6.24 -7.59 7.48
CA GLN A 155 -5.02 -7.81 6.71
C GLN A 155 -3.80 -7.63 7.62
N PRO A 156 -2.89 -8.64 7.71
CA PRO A 156 -1.70 -8.52 8.51
C PRO A 156 -0.76 -7.44 7.96
N GLU A 157 -0.14 -6.67 8.85
CA GLU A 157 0.94 -5.76 8.48
C GLU A 157 2.11 -6.53 7.84
N ALA A 158 2.77 -5.90 6.87
CA ALA A 158 3.89 -6.48 6.11
C ALA A 158 3.53 -7.71 5.24
N TRP A 159 2.24 -7.90 4.92
CA TRP A 159 1.80 -8.95 4.02
C TRP A 159 0.85 -8.40 2.95
N ILE A 160 0.92 -8.98 1.77
CA ILE A 160 -0.06 -8.80 0.71
C ILE A 160 -0.76 -10.13 0.49
N TYR A 161 -2.07 -10.07 0.43
CA TYR A 161 -2.95 -11.18 0.15
C TYR A 161 -3.78 -10.83 -1.08
N SER A 162 -3.66 -11.60 -2.14
CA SER A 162 -4.31 -11.36 -3.43
C SER A 162 -4.72 -12.67 -4.12
N GLU A 163 -5.37 -12.57 -5.27
CA GLU A 163 -5.66 -13.73 -6.12
C GLU A 163 -4.41 -14.50 -6.56
N SER A 164 -3.27 -13.83 -6.67
CA SER A 164 -1.99 -14.45 -7.00
C SER A 164 -1.32 -15.17 -5.82
N GLY A 165 -1.92 -15.10 -4.62
CA GLY A 165 -1.43 -15.77 -3.41
C GLY A 165 -1.03 -14.81 -2.29
N ILE A 166 0.03 -15.19 -1.56
CA ILE A 166 0.53 -14.49 -0.39
C ILE A 166 1.94 -13.98 -0.68
N SER A 167 2.18 -12.71 -0.41
CA SER A 167 3.52 -12.11 -0.47
C SER A 167 3.88 -11.45 0.86
N SER A 168 5.13 -11.54 1.26
CA SER A 168 5.68 -10.76 2.37
C SER A 168 6.30 -9.48 1.85
N ILE A 169 6.16 -8.39 2.61
CA ILE A 169 6.79 -7.11 2.31
C ILE A 169 8.07 -6.99 3.14
N ASP A 170 9.20 -6.77 2.47
CA ASP A 170 10.44 -6.44 3.16
C ASP A 170 10.31 -5.06 3.82
N PRO A 171 10.47 -4.94 5.15
CA PRO A 171 10.23 -3.66 5.84
C PRO A 171 11.26 -2.57 5.50
N LYS A 172 12.39 -2.92 4.87
CA LYS A 172 13.44 -1.96 4.50
C LYS A 172 13.27 -1.45 3.08
N THR A 173 12.96 -2.36 2.15
CA THR A 173 12.86 -2.05 0.73
C THR A 173 11.41 -1.88 0.27
N MET A 174 10.44 -2.25 1.13
CA MET A 174 9.01 -2.30 0.82
C MET A 174 8.68 -3.17 -0.41
N THR A 175 9.61 -4.02 -0.80
CA THR A 175 9.46 -4.89 -1.97
C THR A 175 8.66 -6.14 -1.59
N PRO A 176 7.58 -6.47 -2.31
CA PRO A 176 6.85 -7.70 -2.08
C PRO A 176 7.62 -8.90 -2.61
N THR A 177 7.70 -9.95 -1.82
CA THR A 177 8.27 -11.24 -2.22
C THR A 177 7.20 -12.31 -2.12
N CYS A 178 6.92 -12.99 -3.24
CA CYS A 178 5.94 -14.06 -3.27
C CYS A 178 6.37 -15.21 -2.35
N VAL A 179 5.50 -15.52 -1.38
CA VAL A 179 5.69 -16.61 -0.42
C VAL A 179 4.94 -17.86 -0.87
N CYS A 180 3.69 -17.71 -1.26
CA CYS A 180 2.85 -18.83 -1.67
C CYS A 180 1.91 -18.36 -2.78
N ARG A 181 1.90 -19.06 -3.90
CA ARG A 181 1.04 -18.72 -5.07
C ARG A 181 -0.42 -19.14 -4.89
N THR A 182 -0.73 -19.90 -3.84
CA THR A 182 -2.11 -20.23 -3.49
C THR A 182 -2.60 -19.26 -2.44
N PRO A 183 -3.70 -18.54 -2.66
CA PRO A 183 -4.38 -17.78 -1.60
C PRO A 183 -4.84 -18.72 -0.51
N ILE A 184 -4.37 -18.53 0.72
CA ILE A 184 -4.69 -19.36 1.90
C ILE A 184 -5.04 -18.43 3.05
N ILE A 185 -6.17 -18.67 3.72
CA ILE A 185 -6.62 -17.88 4.88
C ILE A 185 -7.18 -18.78 5.98
N LEU A 186 -7.23 -18.24 7.19
CA LEU A 186 -8.01 -18.82 8.29
C LEU A 186 -9.43 -18.23 8.28
N THR A 187 -10.43 -19.07 8.29
CA THR A 187 -11.84 -18.66 8.28
C THR A 187 -12.48 -18.79 9.65
N GLN A 188 -12.13 -19.83 10.39
CA GLN A 188 -12.70 -20.09 11.71
C GLN A 188 -11.69 -20.70 12.67
N ARG A 189 -11.86 -20.38 13.95
CA ARG A 189 -11.24 -21.07 15.09
C ARG A 189 -12.34 -21.90 15.78
N LEU A 190 -12.18 -23.19 15.73
CA LEU A 190 -13.15 -24.15 16.29
C LEU A 190 -12.58 -24.70 17.58
N LYS A 191 -13.40 -24.81 18.62
CA LYS A 191 -13.01 -25.42 19.88
C LYS A 191 -14.02 -26.52 20.23
N SER A 192 -13.53 -27.75 20.46
CA SER A 192 -14.36 -28.85 20.95
C SER A 192 -14.85 -28.54 22.36
N ILE A 193 -16.14 -28.66 22.58
CA ILE A 193 -16.76 -28.45 23.90
C ILE A 193 -16.38 -29.59 24.85
N GLU A 194 -16.21 -30.79 24.30
CA GLU A 194 -15.96 -32.00 25.12
C GLU A 194 -14.46 -32.14 25.48
N THR A 195 -13.57 -31.96 24.53
CA THR A 195 -12.13 -32.22 24.72
C THR A 195 -11.31 -30.94 24.93
N GLY A 196 -11.89 -29.77 24.62
CA GLY A 196 -11.15 -28.49 24.64
C GLY A 196 -10.14 -28.32 23.50
N GLU A 197 -10.03 -29.30 22.59
CA GLU A 197 -9.11 -29.24 21.46
C GLU A 197 -9.47 -28.09 20.49
N GLU A 198 -8.46 -27.35 20.08
CA GLU A 198 -8.60 -26.29 19.09
C GLU A 198 -8.31 -26.80 17.68
N LYS A 199 -9.21 -26.52 16.75
CA LYS A 199 -9.05 -26.76 15.31
C LYS A 199 -9.20 -25.45 14.55
N MET A 200 -8.60 -25.41 13.39
CA MET A 200 -8.61 -24.25 12.50
C MET A 200 -9.23 -24.67 11.17
N GLU A 201 -10.18 -23.88 10.70
CA GLU A 201 -10.64 -23.99 9.33
C GLU A 201 -9.76 -23.12 8.45
N VAL A 202 -9.15 -23.74 7.44
CA VAL A 202 -8.29 -23.09 6.45
C VAL A 202 -9.03 -23.11 5.12
N ALA A 203 -9.22 -21.95 4.52
CA ALA A 203 -9.70 -21.83 3.15
C ALA A 203 -8.54 -21.52 2.20
N PHE A 204 -8.58 -22.11 1.02
CA PHE A 204 -7.60 -21.86 -0.04
C PHE A 204 -8.27 -21.91 -1.41
N LYS A 205 -7.73 -21.11 -2.37
CA LYS A 205 -8.27 -21.06 -3.72
C LYS A 205 -7.48 -21.97 -4.64
N ARG A 206 -8.16 -22.90 -5.28
CA ARG A 206 -7.59 -23.80 -6.28
C ARG A 206 -8.50 -23.85 -7.50
N ASP A 207 -7.91 -23.81 -8.69
CA ASP A 207 -8.64 -23.92 -9.96
C ASP A 207 -9.85 -22.95 -10.04
N GLY A 208 -9.65 -21.74 -9.49
CA GLY A 208 -10.69 -20.70 -9.45
C GLY A 208 -11.74 -20.87 -8.34
N GLN A 209 -11.72 -21.96 -7.56
CA GLN A 209 -12.72 -22.25 -6.52
C GLN A 209 -12.09 -22.27 -5.13
N TRP A 210 -12.86 -21.78 -4.15
CA TRP A 210 -12.51 -21.86 -2.75
C TRP A 210 -12.87 -23.23 -2.18
N THR A 211 -11.91 -23.83 -1.49
CA THR A 211 -12.05 -25.09 -0.76
C THR A 211 -11.65 -24.85 0.69
N THR A 212 -12.36 -25.48 1.62
CA THR A 212 -12.05 -25.42 3.05
C THR A 212 -11.59 -26.78 3.57
N ALA A 213 -10.72 -26.77 4.57
CA ALA A 213 -10.26 -27.96 5.27
C ALA A 213 -10.04 -27.62 6.75
N ILE A 214 -10.38 -28.56 7.64
CA ILE A 214 -10.24 -28.40 9.08
C ILE A 214 -9.04 -29.21 9.56
N TYR A 215 -8.13 -28.53 10.25
CA TYR A 215 -6.91 -29.10 10.80
C TYR A 215 -6.77 -28.83 12.29
N PRO A 216 -6.10 -29.71 13.05
CA PRO A 216 -5.65 -29.36 14.39
C PRO A 216 -4.82 -28.08 14.38
N ARG A 217 -4.97 -27.27 15.42
CA ARG A 217 -4.26 -25.97 15.53
C ARG A 217 -2.74 -26.13 15.43
N ASP A 218 -2.18 -27.12 16.08
CA ASP A 218 -0.76 -27.44 16.06
C ASP A 218 -0.25 -27.83 14.66
N ALA A 219 -1.08 -28.48 13.84
CA ALA A 219 -0.73 -28.78 12.46
C ALA A 219 -0.66 -27.49 11.60
N VAL A 220 -1.64 -26.58 11.73
CA VAL A 220 -1.68 -25.32 10.97
C VAL A 220 -0.51 -24.39 11.32
N PHE A 221 -0.15 -24.32 12.61
CA PHE A 221 0.92 -23.43 13.10
C PHE A 221 2.29 -24.11 13.22
N SER A 222 2.48 -25.24 12.56
CA SER A 222 3.76 -25.94 12.46
C SER A 222 4.22 -26.02 11.01
N SER A 223 5.50 -25.70 10.76
CA SER A 223 6.08 -25.77 9.42
C SER A 223 6.05 -27.20 8.82
N ARG A 224 5.95 -28.23 9.65
CA ARG A 224 5.80 -29.63 9.22
C ARG A 224 4.33 -29.94 8.91
N GLY A 225 3.42 -29.55 9.79
CA GLY A 225 2.01 -29.87 9.66
C GLY A 225 1.32 -29.13 8.50
N ILE A 226 1.71 -27.85 8.26
CA ILE A 226 1.15 -27.05 7.17
C ILE A 226 1.42 -27.66 5.78
N LEU A 227 2.44 -28.53 5.65
CA LEU A 227 2.76 -29.23 4.41
C LEU A 227 1.62 -30.16 3.95
N ASP A 228 0.74 -30.58 4.84
CA ASP A 228 -0.41 -31.41 4.44
C ASP A 228 -1.36 -30.67 3.49
N LEU A 229 -1.37 -29.33 3.48
CA LEU A 229 -2.10 -28.54 2.50
C LEU A 229 -1.60 -28.77 1.06
N SER A 230 -0.34 -29.18 0.88
CA SER A 230 0.20 -29.48 -0.43
C SER A 230 -0.51 -30.68 -1.10
N ARG A 231 -0.99 -31.63 -0.29
CA ARG A 231 -1.78 -32.78 -0.77
C ARG A 231 -3.14 -32.38 -1.32
N LEU A 232 -3.63 -31.20 -0.90
CA LEU A 232 -4.87 -30.62 -1.38
C LEU A 232 -4.64 -29.67 -2.58
N GLY A 233 -3.37 -29.53 -3.03
CA GLY A 233 -2.99 -28.73 -4.16
C GLY A 233 -2.55 -27.30 -3.87
N CYS A 234 -2.35 -26.95 -2.59
CA CYS A 234 -1.75 -25.67 -2.23
C CYS A 234 -0.25 -25.67 -2.57
N THR A 235 0.28 -24.51 -2.98
CA THR A 235 1.70 -24.34 -3.29
C THR A 235 2.54 -24.11 -2.02
N VAL A 236 2.25 -24.90 -0.97
CA VAL A 236 3.05 -24.94 0.27
C VAL A 236 4.13 -26.00 0.11
N THR A 237 5.39 -25.61 0.34
CA THR A 237 6.58 -26.44 0.23
C THR A 237 7.42 -26.35 1.52
N SER A 238 8.39 -27.22 1.67
CA SER A 238 9.34 -27.14 2.81
C SER A 238 10.09 -25.80 2.88
N GLU A 239 10.26 -25.13 1.74
CA GLU A 239 10.98 -23.86 1.66
C GLU A 239 10.12 -22.68 2.14
N ASN A 240 8.81 -22.66 1.82
CA ASN A 240 7.92 -21.55 2.17
C ASN A 240 7.04 -21.81 3.40
N ALA A 241 6.95 -23.04 3.89
CA ALA A 241 6.08 -23.43 5.00
C ALA A 241 6.21 -22.52 6.23
N ARG A 242 7.44 -22.16 6.61
CA ARG A 242 7.69 -21.27 7.76
C ARG A 242 7.07 -19.88 7.57
N GLN A 243 7.10 -19.36 6.36
CA GLN A 243 6.54 -18.03 6.05
C GLN A 243 5.01 -18.09 5.95
N VAL A 244 4.46 -19.17 5.37
CA VAL A 244 3.00 -19.40 5.36
C VAL A 244 2.45 -19.49 6.79
N VAL A 245 3.13 -20.21 7.68
CA VAL A 245 2.77 -20.29 9.10
C VAL A 245 2.82 -18.91 9.77
N LYS A 246 3.83 -18.08 9.48
CA LYS A 246 3.91 -16.70 9.99
C LYS A 246 2.73 -15.85 9.52
N PHE A 247 2.38 -15.96 8.25
CA PHE A 247 1.23 -15.25 7.68
C PHE A 247 -0.08 -15.66 8.39
N LEU A 248 -0.35 -16.96 8.48
CA LEU A 248 -1.55 -17.46 9.13
C LEU A 248 -1.62 -17.11 10.63
N GLY A 249 -0.45 -17.00 11.29
CA GLY A 249 -0.37 -16.57 12.68
C GLY A 249 -0.59 -15.08 12.88
N ALA A 250 -0.54 -14.28 11.82
CA ALA A 250 -0.77 -12.84 11.84
C ALA A 250 -2.23 -12.47 11.52
N LEU A 251 -3.01 -13.42 10.95
CA LEU A 251 -4.46 -13.31 10.76
C LEU A 251 -5.20 -13.44 12.10
#